data_f62408be831645bd83789c4cdc0fb42d
#
_entry.id   f62408be831645bd83789c4cdc0fb42d
#
_cell.length_a   1.000
_cell.length_b   1.000
_cell.length_c   1.000
_cell.angle_alpha   90.00
_cell.angle_beta   90.00
_cell.angle_gamma   90.00
#
_symmetry.space_group_name_H-M   'P 1'
#
loop_
_entity.id
_entity.type
_entity.pdbx_description
1 polymer ?
#
loop_
_entity_poly.entity_id
_entity_poly.type
_entity_poly.pdbx_seq_one_letter_code
_entity_poly.pdbx_strand_id
1 'polypeptide(L)'
;MGEYKGIRMSATAQQAVSRLWNVTYSKAWGANFLLFFSFMLMTPLFPVYLSTEFGASKDTIGLVLAGYSVMAILSRFVSGYLVDSFPRVRVLVGAYLLFALCTGAYPAAGSLLLFAIVRTLHGAPFGAVTVANSTVAVDALPYSRRAEGIGYYGLSNNVATAIAPSIGLIVYSKWADFGLLMWVSFGLAVLGCLLTATTRLPRRPRPLPRKPFRVRELVLWSGWSPGSCIVCFSFAYGIVSTYIALYSVEELQLAHGAGAFFLLFSIGLILSRLVGGRTLRQGKIVQNGTIVVKCSGACLVCEINPCFRGVHKV
;
A
#
# COMPACT_ATOMS: atom_id res chain seq x y z
N MET A 1 27.73 -34.29 -19.05
CA MET A 1 28.39 -32.98 -19.24
C MET A 1 27.74 -32.33 -20.45
N GLY A 2 26.73 -31.50 -20.24
CA GLY A 2 26.01 -30.80 -21.31
C GLY A 2 26.26 -29.31 -21.16
N GLU A 3 26.99 -28.74 -22.11
CA GLU A 3 27.29 -27.31 -22.19
C GLU A 3 26.01 -26.47 -22.28
N TYR A 4 25.77 -25.63 -21.29
CA TYR A 4 24.82 -24.56 -21.38
C TYR A 4 25.37 -23.51 -22.37
N LYS A 5 24.92 -23.54 -23.63
CA LYS A 5 25.10 -22.43 -24.57
C LYS A 5 24.40 -21.20 -24.01
N GLY A 6 25.16 -20.34 -23.35
CA GLY A 6 24.71 -19.03 -22.90
C GLY A 6 24.33 -18.18 -24.10
N ILE A 7 23.07 -17.78 -24.21
CA ILE A 7 22.59 -16.78 -25.16
C ILE A 7 23.34 -15.49 -24.83
N ARG A 8 24.33 -15.10 -25.63
CA ARG A 8 25.00 -13.78 -25.55
C ARG A 8 23.97 -12.70 -25.92
N MET A 9 23.42 -12.06 -24.89
CA MET A 9 22.63 -10.86 -25.09
C MET A 9 23.54 -9.74 -25.64
N SER A 10 23.03 -8.93 -26.58
CA SER A 10 23.77 -7.76 -27.12
C SER A 10 24.09 -6.79 -25.97
N ALA A 11 25.19 -6.05 -26.09
CA ALA A 11 25.63 -5.06 -25.09
C ALA A 11 24.51 -4.04 -24.76
N THR A 12 23.68 -3.70 -25.73
CA THR A 12 22.52 -2.81 -25.58
C THR A 12 21.41 -3.46 -24.72
N ALA A 13 21.20 -4.77 -24.88
CA ALA A 13 20.23 -5.50 -24.05
C ALA A 13 20.74 -5.70 -22.61
N GLN A 14 22.05 -5.89 -22.43
CA GLN A 14 22.68 -5.94 -21.11
C GLN A 14 22.65 -4.58 -20.40
N GLN A 15 22.85 -3.47 -21.10
CA GLN A 15 22.71 -2.12 -20.54
C GLN A 15 21.25 -1.78 -20.20
N ALA A 16 20.27 -2.21 -21.00
CA ALA A 16 18.85 -2.02 -20.70
C ALA A 16 18.42 -2.78 -19.43
N VAL A 17 18.99 -3.97 -19.20
CA VAL A 17 18.75 -4.77 -17.98
C VAL A 17 19.47 -4.16 -16.74
N SER A 18 20.51 -3.37 -16.93
CA SER A 18 21.25 -2.73 -15.82
C SER A 18 20.59 -1.47 -15.27
N ARG A 19 19.60 -0.91 -15.96
CA ARG A 19 18.91 0.30 -15.52
C ARG A 19 17.84 -0.03 -14.47
N LEU A 20 17.87 0.68 -13.33
CA LEU A 20 16.87 0.58 -12.29
C LEU A 20 15.48 0.94 -12.83
N TRP A 21 15.39 2.12 -13.46
CA TRP A 21 14.15 2.64 -14.05
C TRP A 21 13.98 2.12 -15.48
N ASN A 22 13.55 0.87 -15.60
CA ASN A 22 13.09 0.31 -16.86
C ASN A 22 11.56 0.44 -16.98
N VAL A 23 11.03 0.32 -18.20
CA VAL A 23 9.60 0.53 -18.50
C VAL A 23 8.69 -0.34 -17.63
N THR A 24 9.04 -1.60 -17.42
CA THR A 24 8.23 -2.54 -16.61
C THR A 24 8.21 -2.14 -15.14
N TYR A 25 9.37 -1.79 -14.58
CA TYR A 25 9.48 -1.33 -13.20
C TYR A 25 8.74 0.01 -12.99
N SER A 26 8.90 0.96 -13.92
CA SER A 26 8.20 2.26 -13.85
C SER A 26 6.68 2.08 -13.91
N LYS A 27 6.18 1.15 -14.72
CA LYS A 27 4.75 0.80 -14.76
C LYS A 27 4.28 0.17 -13.45
N ALA A 28 5.04 -0.76 -12.89
CA ALA A 28 4.72 -1.38 -11.61
C ALA A 28 4.73 -0.34 -10.47
N TRP A 29 5.68 0.60 -10.48
CA TRP A 29 5.75 1.72 -9.55
C TRP A 29 4.52 2.63 -9.66
N GLY A 30 4.16 3.04 -10.88
CA GLY A 30 2.99 3.88 -11.15
C GLY A 30 1.68 3.18 -10.80
N ALA A 31 1.55 1.89 -11.11
CA ALA A 31 0.39 1.09 -10.73
C ALA A 31 0.25 0.98 -9.19
N ASN A 32 1.36 0.81 -8.47
CA ASN A 32 1.33 0.81 -7.01
C ASN A 32 0.91 2.17 -6.44
N PHE A 33 1.44 3.25 -7.01
CA PHE A 33 1.03 4.60 -6.64
C PHE A 33 -0.48 4.80 -6.84
N LEU A 34 -1.02 4.46 -8.01
CA LEU A 34 -2.43 4.60 -8.33
C LEU A 34 -3.33 3.72 -7.44
N LEU A 35 -2.89 2.50 -7.10
CA LEU A 35 -3.59 1.61 -6.16
C LEU A 35 -3.77 2.29 -4.81
N PHE A 36 -2.66 2.73 -4.21
CA PHE A 36 -2.69 3.34 -2.88
C PHE A 36 -3.35 4.72 -2.90
N PHE A 37 -3.17 5.48 -3.97
CA PHE A 37 -3.82 6.79 -4.11
C PHE A 37 -5.34 6.65 -4.20
N SER A 38 -5.86 5.78 -5.07
CA SER A 38 -7.28 5.44 -5.17
C SER A 38 -7.86 5.00 -3.83
N PHE A 39 -7.15 4.10 -3.13
CA PHE A 39 -7.57 3.58 -1.84
C PHE A 39 -7.57 4.64 -0.74
N MET A 40 -6.49 5.40 -0.61
CA MET A 40 -6.28 6.39 0.45
C MET A 40 -7.11 7.66 0.26
N LEU A 41 -7.56 7.95 -0.96
CA LEU A 41 -8.44 9.07 -1.25
C LEU A 41 -9.76 8.98 -0.46
N MET A 42 -10.31 7.78 -0.34
CA MET A 42 -11.60 7.52 0.30
C MET A 42 -11.50 7.05 1.76
N THR A 43 -10.41 6.38 2.12
CA THR A 43 -10.30 5.66 3.40
C THR A 43 -10.55 6.56 4.63
N PRO A 44 -9.98 7.79 4.74
CA PRO A 44 -10.22 8.66 5.90
C PRO A 44 -11.65 9.21 5.95
N LEU A 45 -12.37 9.20 4.83
CA LEU A 45 -13.71 9.75 4.71
C LEU A 45 -14.81 8.69 4.95
N PHE A 46 -14.48 7.41 4.90
CA PHE A 46 -15.46 6.36 5.15
C PHE A 46 -16.13 6.42 6.55
N PRO A 47 -15.43 6.73 7.65
CA PRO A 47 -16.12 6.91 8.93
C PRO A 47 -17.16 8.03 8.87
N VAL A 48 -16.84 9.15 8.24
CA VAL A 48 -17.77 10.28 8.05
C VAL A 48 -18.94 9.86 7.18
N TYR A 49 -18.68 9.24 6.03
CA TYR A 49 -19.71 8.73 5.12
C TYR A 49 -20.69 7.77 5.82
N LEU A 50 -20.18 6.78 6.56
CA LEU A 50 -21.00 5.80 7.25
C LEU A 50 -21.85 6.42 8.37
N SER A 51 -21.32 7.45 9.03
CA SER A 51 -22.04 8.18 10.07
C SER A 51 -23.13 9.08 9.48
N THR A 52 -22.82 9.82 8.39
CA THR A 52 -23.76 10.80 7.81
C THR A 52 -24.86 10.14 6.97
N GLU A 53 -24.50 9.16 6.13
CA GLU A 53 -25.45 8.56 5.20
C GLU A 53 -26.27 7.42 5.83
N PHE A 54 -25.67 6.66 6.74
CA PHE A 54 -26.34 5.47 7.31
C PHE A 54 -26.59 5.60 8.82
N GLY A 55 -26.19 6.71 9.47
CA GLY A 55 -26.35 6.87 10.91
C GLY A 55 -25.62 5.80 11.72
N ALA A 56 -24.53 5.22 11.19
CA ALA A 56 -23.84 4.09 11.80
C ALA A 56 -23.13 4.51 13.10
N SER A 57 -23.23 3.66 14.14
CA SER A 57 -22.50 3.86 15.40
C SER A 57 -20.99 3.68 15.21
N LYS A 58 -20.18 4.26 16.11
CA LYS A 58 -18.70 4.15 16.08
C LYS A 58 -18.24 2.68 16.06
N ASP A 59 -18.91 1.81 16.82
CA ASP A 59 -18.60 0.38 16.85
C ASP A 59 -18.88 -0.32 15.52
N THR A 60 -20.03 0.00 14.91
CA THR A 60 -20.40 -0.54 13.60
C THR A 60 -19.42 -0.07 12.51
N ILE A 61 -19.02 1.20 12.51
CA ILE A 61 -18.01 1.74 11.61
C ILE A 61 -16.69 0.98 11.75
N GLY A 62 -16.24 0.77 13.01
CA GLY A 62 -15.03 0.01 13.30
C GLY A 62 -15.09 -1.42 12.73
N LEU A 63 -16.23 -2.11 12.92
CA LEU A 63 -16.44 -3.48 12.42
C LEU A 63 -16.40 -3.55 10.88
N VAL A 64 -17.11 -2.63 10.22
CA VAL A 64 -17.14 -2.55 8.75
C VAL A 64 -15.74 -2.30 8.17
N LEU A 65 -14.97 -1.41 8.79
CA LEU A 65 -13.62 -1.10 8.33
C LEU A 65 -12.63 -2.24 8.64
N ALA A 66 -12.81 -2.96 9.77
CA ALA A 66 -11.99 -4.11 10.13
C ALA A 66 -12.15 -5.28 9.13
N GLY A 67 -13.36 -5.52 8.62
CA GLY A 67 -13.65 -6.57 7.64
C GLY A 67 -12.73 -6.50 6.42
N TYR A 68 -12.49 -5.29 5.91
CA TYR A 68 -11.54 -5.06 4.82
C TYR A 68 -10.13 -5.56 5.15
N SER A 69 -9.63 -5.23 6.33
CA SER A 69 -8.27 -5.57 6.75
C SER A 69 -8.10 -7.09 6.89
N VAL A 70 -9.09 -7.76 7.47
CA VAL A 70 -9.11 -9.23 7.60
C VAL A 70 -9.03 -9.89 6.22
N MET A 71 -9.90 -9.49 5.29
CA MET A 71 -9.90 -10.05 3.94
C MET A 71 -8.62 -9.73 3.17
N ALA A 72 -8.04 -8.54 3.35
CA ALA A 72 -6.75 -8.19 2.75
C ALA A 72 -5.60 -9.07 3.26
N ILE A 73 -5.59 -9.42 4.54
CA ILE A 73 -4.59 -10.32 5.13
C ILE A 73 -4.78 -11.74 4.59
N LEU A 74 -6.00 -12.27 4.63
CA LEU A 74 -6.30 -13.63 4.17
C LEU A 74 -5.97 -13.81 2.70
N SER A 75 -6.30 -12.82 1.86
CA SER A 75 -6.01 -12.89 0.43
C SER A 75 -4.52 -12.91 0.10
N ARG A 76 -3.65 -12.32 0.93
CA ARG A 76 -2.19 -12.33 0.71
C ARG A 76 -1.61 -13.73 0.74
N PHE A 77 -2.12 -14.61 1.60
CA PHE A 77 -1.68 -16.01 1.64
C PHE A 77 -2.00 -16.74 0.33
N VAL A 78 -3.23 -16.57 -0.17
CA VAL A 78 -3.66 -17.18 -1.42
C VAL A 78 -2.93 -16.56 -2.63
N SER A 79 -2.73 -15.25 -2.59
CA SER A 79 -2.10 -14.50 -3.67
C SER A 79 -0.64 -14.87 -3.89
N GLY A 80 0.10 -15.20 -2.83
CA GLY A 80 1.47 -15.74 -2.93
C GLY A 80 1.49 -17.02 -3.77
N TYR A 81 0.61 -17.97 -3.47
CA TYR A 81 0.47 -19.21 -4.24
C TYR A 81 0.05 -18.94 -5.70
N LEU A 82 -0.89 -18.03 -5.93
CA LEU A 82 -1.33 -17.68 -7.29
C LEU A 82 -0.21 -17.09 -8.14
N VAL A 83 0.58 -16.18 -7.58
CA VAL A 83 1.69 -15.51 -8.27
C VAL A 83 2.82 -16.49 -8.61
N ASP A 84 3.01 -17.52 -7.80
CA ASP A 84 4.01 -18.56 -8.06
C ASP A 84 3.52 -19.63 -9.04
N SER A 85 2.21 -19.92 -9.06
CA SER A 85 1.60 -20.97 -9.89
C SER A 85 1.16 -20.49 -11.27
N PHE A 86 0.85 -19.20 -11.43
CA PHE A 86 0.31 -18.62 -12.67
C PHE A 86 1.19 -17.49 -13.21
N PRO A 87 0.99 -17.08 -14.48
CA PRO A 87 1.71 -15.93 -15.05
C PRO A 87 1.42 -14.67 -14.25
N ARG A 88 2.45 -14.10 -13.62
CA ARG A 88 2.37 -13.00 -12.65
C ARG A 88 1.59 -11.79 -13.15
N VAL A 89 1.79 -11.38 -14.40
CA VAL A 89 1.07 -10.25 -15.00
C VAL A 89 -0.42 -10.56 -15.12
N ARG A 90 -0.82 -11.79 -15.45
CA ARG A 90 -2.25 -12.16 -15.53
C ARG A 90 -2.92 -12.13 -14.17
N VAL A 91 -2.23 -12.64 -13.14
CA VAL A 91 -2.71 -12.56 -11.75
C VAL A 91 -2.85 -11.11 -11.31
N LEU A 92 -1.85 -10.26 -11.63
CA LEU A 92 -1.88 -8.83 -11.32
C LEU A 92 -3.05 -8.13 -11.99
N VAL A 93 -3.24 -8.32 -13.29
CA VAL A 93 -4.32 -7.68 -14.05
C VAL A 93 -5.70 -8.15 -13.55
N GLY A 94 -5.87 -9.45 -13.30
CA GLY A 94 -7.12 -9.98 -12.75
C GLY A 94 -7.45 -9.44 -11.36
N ALA A 95 -6.45 -9.39 -10.48
CA ALA A 95 -6.61 -8.81 -9.14
C ALA A 95 -6.92 -7.31 -9.21
N TYR A 96 -6.24 -6.58 -10.10
CA TYR A 96 -6.46 -5.15 -10.27
C TYR A 96 -7.84 -4.82 -10.88
N LEU A 97 -8.31 -5.66 -11.81
CA LEU A 97 -9.66 -5.55 -12.34
C LEU A 97 -10.71 -5.74 -11.24
N LEU A 98 -10.55 -6.77 -10.40
CA LEU A 98 -11.44 -6.99 -9.26
C LEU A 98 -11.39 -5.83 -8.26
N PHE A 99 -10.20 -5.26 -8.02
CA PHE A 99 -10.04 -4.06 -7.19
C PHE A 99 -10.83 -2.87 -7.77
N ALA A 100 -10.71 -2.61 -9.07
CA ALA A 100 -11.44 -1.54 -9.73
C ALA A 100 -12.96 -1.78 -9.67
N LEU A 101 -13.43 -3.02 -9.92
CA LEU A 101 -14.85 -3.36 -9.83
C LEU A 101 -15.41 -3.13 -8.42
N CYS A 102 -14.69 -3.54 -7.37
CA CYS A 102 -15.09 -3.29 -5.98
C CYS A 102 -15.11 -1.77 -5.67
N THR A 103 -14.14 -1.01 -6.19
CA THR A 103 -14.14 0.46 -6.02
C THR A 103 -15.34 1.10 -6.71
N GLY A 104 -15.69 0.66 -7.93
CA GLY A 104 -16.86 1.12 -8.67
C GLY A 104 -18.20 0.66 -8.09
N ALA A 105 -18.21 -0.31 -7.17
CA ALA A 105 -19.43 -0.78 -6.54
C ALA A 105 -19.89 0.10 -5.35
N TYR A 106 -19.03 0.94 -4.79
CA TYR A 106 -19.40 1.80 -3.65
C TYR A 106 -20.57 2.75 -3.94
N PRO A 107 -20.64 3.46 -5.09
CA PRO A 107 -21.77 4.34 -5.37
C PRO A 107 -23.12 3.61 -5.44
N ALA A 108 -23.11 2.31 -5.74
CA ALA A 108 -24.31 1.48 -5.80
C ALA A 108 -24.70 0.86 -4.45
N ALA A 109 -23.90 1.05 -3.41
CA ALA A 109 -24.12 0.46 -2.08
C ALA A 109 -25.12 1.30 -1.27
N GLY A 110 -26.40 1.24 -1.63
CA GLY A 110 -27.48 2.03 -1.03
C GLY A 110 -27.91 1.58 0.38
N SER A 111 -27.21 0.65 1.03
CA SER A 111 -27.46 0.25 2.43
C SER A 111 -26.16 -0.04 3.16
N LEU A 112 -26.18 0.13 4.49
CA LEU A 112 -25.02 -0.15 5.34
C LEU A 112 -24.52 -1.60 5.19
N LEU A 113 -25.43 -2.57 5.10
CA LEU A 113 -25.06 -3.97 4.92
C LEU A 113 -24.36 -4.21 3.58
N LEU A 114 -24.90 -3.65 2.49
CA LEU A 114 -24.31 -3.79 1.16
C LEU A 114 -22.93 -3.11 1.11
N PHE A 115 -22.80 -1.92 1.73
CA PHE A 115 -21.51 -1.24 1.86
C PHE A 115 -20.51 -2.10 2.63
N ALA A 116 -20.91 -2.71 3.76
CA ALA A 116 -20.04 -3.58 4.56
C ALA A 116 -19.57 -4.82 3.76
N ILE A 117 -20.46 -5.42 2.97
CA ILE A 117 -20.12 -6.54 2.08
C ILE A 117 -19.10 -6.10 1.02
N VAL A 118 -19.39 -5.01 0.29
CA VAL A 118 -18.48 -4.47 -0.73
C VAL A 118 -17.12 -4.12 -0.11
N ARG A 119 -17.13 -3.46 1.07
CA ARG A 119 -15.91 -3.07 1.77
C ARG A 119 -15.09 -4.28 2.18
N THR A 120 -15.70 -5.30 2.73
CA THR A 120 -15.02 -6.53 3.13
C THR A 120 -14.44 -7.26 1.92
N LEU A 121 -15.22 -7.45 0.86
CA LEU A 121 -14.78 -8.11 -0.37
C LEU A 121 -13.66 -7.33 -1.05
N HIS A 122 -13.68 -5.99 -1.02
CA HIS A 122 -12.64 -5.13 -1.61
C HIS A 122 -11.26 -5.37 -0.99
N GLY A 123 -11.17 -5.84 0.27
CA GLY A 123 -9.91 -6.21 0.90
C GLY A 123 -9.16 -7.31 0.15
N ALA A 124 -9.88 -8.29 -0.39
CA ALA A 124 -9.26 -9.43 -1.08
C ALA A 124 -8.46 -9.00 -2.33
N PRO A 125 -9.02 -8.30 -3.32
CA PRO A 125 -8.25 -7.86 -4.48
C PRO A 125 -7.15 -6.86 -4.12
N PHE A 126 -7.34 -5.99 -3.13
CA PHE A 126 -6.28 -5.11 -2.66
C PHE A 126 -5.05 -5.89 -2.17
N GLY A 127 -5.27 -6.88 -1.28
CA GLY A 127 -4.20 -7.76 -0.81
C GLY A 127 -3.51 -8.50 -1.96
N ALA A 128 -4.29 -9.01 -2.92
CA ALA A 128 -3.77 -9.71 -4.09
C ALA A 128 -2.94 -8.81 -5.00
N VAL A 129 -3.40 -7.58 -5.29
CA VAL A 129 -2.64 -6.61 -6.10
C VAL A 129 -1.32 -6.24 -5.42
N THR A 130 -1.32 -6.00 -4.11
CA THR A 130 -0.08 -5.63 -3.39
C THR A 130 0.99 -6.71 -3.50
N VAL A 131 0.62 -7.99 -3.40
CA VAL A 131 1.53 -9.13 -3.55
C VAL A 131 1.97 -9.29 -5.01
N ALA A 132 1.03 -9.30 -5.96
CA ALA A 132 1.34 -9.52 -7.36
C ALA A 132 2.19 -8.39 -7.96
N ASN A 133 1.86 -7.12 -7.65
CA ASN A 133 2.57 -5.98 -8.19
C ASN A 133 3.99 -5.83 -7.61
N SER A 134 4.17 -6.08 -6.30
CA SER A 134 5.51 -6.10 -5.71
C SER A 134 6.39 -7.19 -6.33
N THR A 135 5.82 -8.37 -6.61
CA THR A 135 6.54 -9.47 -7.28
C THR A 135 6.92 -9.10 -8.71
N VAL A 136 6.01 -8.47 -9.47
CA VAL A 136 6.29 -7.96 -10.83
C VAL A 136 7.40 -6.89 -10.80
N ALA A 137 7.35 -5.98 -9.83
CA ALA A 137 8.38 -4.95 -9.64
C ALA A 137 9.76 -5.57 -9.37
N VAL A 138 9.85 -6.55 -8.46
CA VAL A 138 11.11 -7.24 -8.13
C VAL A 138 11.66 -8.03 -9.33
N ASP A 139 10.79 -8.67 -10.12
CA ASP A 139 11.19 -9.41 -11.33
C ASP A 139 11.74 -8.48 -12.42
N ALA A 140 11.26 -7.25 -12.47
CA ALA A 140 11.72 -6.25 -13.42
C ALA A 140 13.08 -5.64 -13.04
N LEU A 141 13.56 -5.87 -11.81
CA LEU A 141 14.81 -5.30 -11.30
C LEU A 141 16.03 -6.16 -11.59
N PRO A 142 17.17 -5.56 -11.96
CA PRO A 142 18.45 -6.25 -11.98
C PRO A 142 18.80 -6.81 -10.60
N TYR A 143 19.38 -8.01 -10.55
CA TYR A 143 19.71 -8.66 -9.26
C TYR A 143 20.58 -7.77 -8.35
N SER A 144 21.58 -7.11 -8.92
CA SER A 144 22.51 -6.21 -8.21
C SER A 144 21.84 -4.96 -7.60
N ARG A 145 20.66 -4.56 -8.08
CA ARG A 145 19.96 -3.35 -7.65
C ARG A 145 18.60 -3.61 -7.02
N ARG A 146 18.27 -4.84 -6.69
CA ARG A 146 16.96 -5.22 -6.12
C ARG A 146 16.68 -4.51 -4.80
N ALA A 147 17.66 -4.44 -3.90
CA ALA A 147 17.49 -3.78 -2.60
C ALA A 147 17.16 -2.28 -2.77
N GLU A 148 17.88 -1.59 -3.65
CA GLU A 148 17.63 -0.20 -4.00
C GLU A 148 16.23 -0.02 -4.63
N GLY A 149 15.89 -0.88 -5.59
CA GLY A 149 14.59 -0.82 -6.27
C GLY A 149 13.40 -1.10 -5.35
N ILE A 150 13.51 -2.03 -4.40
CA ILE A 150 12.47 -2.28 -3.39
C ILE A 150 12.25 -1.03 -2.52
N GLY A 151 13.33 -0.32 -2.16
CA GLY A 151 13.24 0.96 -1.44
C GLY A 151 12.44 2.02 -2.22
N TYR A 152 12.77 2.23 -3.50
CA TYR A 152 12.02 3.16 -4.36
C TYR A 152 10.58 2.69 -4.64
N TYR A 153 10.34 1.37 -4.74
CA TYR A 153 8.98 0.86 -4.88
C TYR A 153 8.10 1.22 -3.68
N GLY A 154 8.64 1.08 -2.46
CA GLY A 154 7.93 1.52 -1.25
C GLY A 154 7.67 3.03 -1.18
N LEU A 155 8.44 3.85 -1.90
CA LEU A 155 8.22 5.29 -1.98
C LEU A 155 6.90 5.62 -2.69
N SER A 156 6.49 4.86 -3.70
CA SER A 156 5.21 5.07 -4.41
C SER A 156 4.01 5.01 -3.47
N ASN A 157 4.00 4.01 -2.59
CA ASN A 157 2.97 3.87 -1.55
C ASN A 157 3.01 5.06 -0.56
N ASN A 158 4.19 5.41 -0.06
CA ASN A 158 4.31 6.48 0.93
C ASN A 158 3.85 7.83 0.37
N VAL A 159 4.21 8.17 -0.87
CA VAL A 159 3.77 9.40 -1.54
C VAL A 159 2.26 9.42 -1.73
N ALA A 160 1.67 8.28 -2.17
CA ALA A 160 0.23 8.16 -2.32
C ALA A 160 -0.50 8.36 -0.97
N THR A 161 -0.03 7.68 0.08
CA THR A 161 -0.61 7.78 1.44
C THR A 161 -0.47 9.18 2.03
N ALA A 162 0.58 9.91 1.64
CA ALA A 162 0.81 11.29 2.06
C ALA A 162 -0.21 12.26 1.48
N ILE A 163 -0.42 12.16 0.18
CA ILE A 163 -1.10 13.20 -0.60
C ILE A 163 -2.60 12.90 -0.72
N ALA A 164 -2.98 11.64 -0.93
CA ALA A 164 -4.36 11.27 -1.22
C ALA A 164 -5.37 11.65 -0.12
N PRO A 165 -5.12 11.42 1.19
CA PRO A 165 -6.04 11.85 2.25
C PRO A 165 -6.30 13.34 2.24
N SER A 166 -5.26 14.15 2.07
CA SER A 166 -5.38 15.61 2.05
C SER A 166 -6.20 16.08 0.86
N ILE A 167 -5.97 15.50 -0.32
CA ILE A 167 -6.78 15.82 -1.51
C ILE A 167 -8.24 15.38 -1.31
N GLY A 168 -8.47 14.19 -0.77
CA GLY A 168 -9.82 13.69 -0.48
C GLY A 168 -10.60 14.62 0.44
N LEU A 169 -9.96 15.06 1.54
CA LEU A 169 -10.55 16.00 2.49
C LEU A 169 -10.82 17.38 1.87
N ILE A 170 -9.89 17.91 1.05
CA ILE A 170 -10.07 19.21 0.37
C ILE A 170 -11.22 19.12 -0.63
N VAL A 171 -11.29 18.04 -1.42
CA VAL A 171 -12.38 17.85 -2.38
C VAL A 171 -13.71 17.74 -1.65
N TYR A 172 -13.77 16.95 -0.59
CA TYR A 172 -14.98 16.79 0.21
C TYR A 172 -15.42 18.12 0.87
N SER A 173 -14.47 18.89 1.42
CA SER A 173 -14.80 20.19 2.05
C SER A 173 -15.37 21.23 1.09
N LYS A 174 -15.01 21.13 -0.22
CA LYS A 174 -15.49 22.07 -1.24
C LYS A 174 -16.84 21.70 -1.84
N TRP A 175 -17.07 20.43 -2.10
CA TRP A 175 -18.24 19.94 -2.84
C TRP A 175 -19.20 19.10 -2.00
N ALA A 176 -18.81 18.68 -0.80
CA ALA A 176 -19.59 17.81 0.09
C ALA A 176 -20.19 16.57 -0.59
N ASP A 177 -19.56 16.09 -1.66
CA ASP A 177 -20.03 14.99 -2.51
C ASP A 177 -19.12 13.77 -2.40
N PHE A 178 -19.58 12.75 -1.69
CA PHE A 178 -18.90 11.46 -1.61
C PHE A 178 -18.92 10.72 -2.94
N GLY A 179 -19.98 10.87 -3.74
CA GLY A 179 -20.11 10.22 -5.03
C GLY A 179 -19.00 10.64 -5.99
N LEU A 180 -18.68 11.93 -6.05
CA LEU A 180 -17.56 12.45 -6.84
C LEU A 180 -16.24 11.76 -6.47
N LEU A 181 -15.95 11.65 -5.17
CA LEU A 181 -14.73 11.00 -4.70
C LEU A 181 -14.69 9.50 -5.03
N MET A 182 -15.83 8.81 -4.92
CA MET A 182 -15.93 7.40 -5.29
C MET A 182 -15.66 7.20 -6.79
N TRP A 183 -16.19 8.04 -7.66
CA TRP A 183 -15.96 7.99 -9.11
C TRP A 183 -14.51 8.35 -9.47
N VAL A 184 -13.91 9.34 -8.82
CA VAL A 184 -12.49 9.68 -9.01
C VAL A 184 -11.61 8.51 -8.58
N SER A 185 -11.89 7.91 -7.42
CA SER A 185 -11.17 6.72 -6.93
C SER A 185 -11.30 5.55 -7.90
N PHE A 186 -12.48 5.30 -8.44
CA PHE A 186 -12.72 4.28 -9.47
C PHE A 186 -11.92 4.57 -10.74
N GLY A 187 -11.94 5.80 -11.25
CA GLY A 187 -11.16 6.20 -12.43
C GLY A 187 -9.65 5.95 -12.26
N LEU A 188 -9.10 6.26 -11.07
CA LEU A 188 -7.71 5.98 -10.73
C LEU A 188 -7.42 4.48 -10.67
N ALA A 189 -8.34 3.68 -10.14
CA ALA A 189 -8.22 2.23 -10.12
C ALA A 189 -8.23 1.63 -11.54
N VAL A 190 -9.12 2.12 -12.41
CA VAL A 190 -9.15 1.72 -13.83
C VAL A 190 -7.86 2.10 -14.55
N LEU A 191 -7.35 3.31 -14.33
CA LEU A 191 -6.08 3.75 -14.90
C LEU A 191 -4.91 2.84 -14.45
N GLY A 192 -4.87 2.47 -13.17
CA GLY A 192 -3.90 1.51 -12.66
C GLY A 192 -4.04 0.12 -13.29
N CYS A 193 -5.26 -0.35 -13.48
CA CYS A 193 -5.54 -1.61 -14.18
C CYS A 193 -5.04 -1.57 -15.63
N LEU A 194 -5.31 -0.51 -16.38
CA LEU A 194 -4.84 -0.32 -17.75
C LEU A 194 -3.31 -0.29 -17.81
N LEU A 195 -2.68 0.38 -16.86
CA LEU A 195 -1.21 0.45 -16.77
C LEU A 195 -0.61 -0.94 -16.54
N THR A 196 -1.22 -1.76 -15.68
CA THR A 196 -0.77 -3.14 -15.45
C THR A 196 -1.01 -4.05 -16.65
N ALA A 197 -2.12 -3.88 -17.38
CA ALA A 197 -2.45 -4.64 -18.57
C ALA A 197 -1.42 -4.45 -19.69
N THR A 198 -0.81 -3.27 -19.78
CA THR A 198 0.27 -2.96 -20.73
C THR A 198 1.67 -3.43 -20.29
N THR A 199 1.78 -4.04 -19.09
CA THR A 199 3.06 -4.48 -18.54
C THR A 199 3.47 -5.80 -19.17
N ARG A 200 4.74 -5.91 -19.60
CA ARG A 200 5.31 -7.11 -20.18
C ARG A 200 6.51 -7.57 -19.37
N LEU A 201 6.47 -8.78 -18.86
CA LEU A 201 7.62 -9.45 -18.28
C LEU A 201 8.20 -10.45 -19.25
N PRO A 202 9.53 -10.64 -19.29
CA PRO A 202 10.14 -11.73 -20.01
C PRO A 202 9.51 -13.07 -19.59
N ARG A 203 9.22 -13.94 -20.57
CA ARG A 203 8.70 -15.27 -20.25
C ARG A 203 9.74 -16.04 -19.43
N ARG A 204 9.34 -16.59 -18.30
CA ARG A 204 10.18 -17.53 -17.57
C ARG A 204 10.48 -18.74 -18.44
N PRO A 205 11.73 -19.24 -18.47
CA PRO A 205 12.12 -20.36 -19.34
C PRO A 205 11.32 -21.64 -19.09
N ARG A 206 10.80 -21.86 -17.87
CA ARG A 206 9.90 -22.97 -17.51
C ARG A 206 8.98 -22.53 -16.38
N PRO A 207 7.67 -22.91 -16.39
CA PRO A 207 6.85 -22.86 -15.19
C PRO A 207 7.54 -23.75 -14.15
N LEU A 208 7.75 -23.21 -12.95
CA LEU A 208 8.17 -24.06 -11.84
C LEU A 208 7.12 -25.15 -11.63
N PRO A 209 7.54 -26.41 -11.35
CA PRO A 209 6.58 -27.46 -11.04
C PRO A 209 5.67 -26.96 -9.92
N ARG A 210 4.36 -27.10 -10.12
CA ARG A 210 3.35 -26.68 -9.13
C ARG A 210 3.65 -27.41 -7.82
N LYS A 211 4.15 -26.67 -6.83
CA LYS A 211 4.32 -27.21 -5.49
C LYS A 211 2.94 -27.43 -4.88
N PRO A 212 2.68 -28.56 -4.23
CA PRO A 212 1.44 -28.73 -3.48
C PRO A 212 1.35 -27.61 -2.42
N PHE A 213 0.15 -27.07 -2.24
CA PHE A 213 -0.10 -26.06 -1.22
C PHE A 213 0.13 -26.66 0.17
N ARG A 214 1.15 -26.16 0.87
CA ARG A 214 1.48 -26.59 2.23
C ARG A 214 1.34 -25.40 3.18
N VAL A 215 0.46 -25.51 4.16
CA VAL A 215 0.22 -24.46 5.16
C VAL A 215 1.50 -24.04 5.89
N ARG A 216 2.43 -24.99 6.11
CA ARG A 216 3.73 -24.73 6.75
C ARG A 216 4.63 -23.78 5.93
N GLU A 217 4.45 -23.69 4.62
CA GLU A 217 5.22 -22.79 3.74
C GLU A 217 4.65 -21.36 3.74
N LEU A 218 3.48 -21.13 4.34
CA LEU A 218 2.86 -19.81 4.44
C LEU A 218 3.54 -18.92 5.51
N VAL A 219 4.22 -19.53 6.48
CA VAL A 219 4.84 -18.80 7.60
C VAL A 219 6.35 -18.97 7.55
N LEU A 220 7.07 -17.88 7.34
CA LEU A 220 8.52 -17.84 7.41
C LEU A 220 8.98 -17.66 8.87
N TRP A 221 9.17 -18.76 9.60
CA TRP A 221 9.55 -18.72 11.02
C TRP A 221 10.85 -17.96 11.29
N SER A 222 11.79 -17.98 10.36
CA SER A 222 13.05 -17.19 10.48
C SER A 222 12.81 -15.66 10.44
N GLY A 223 11.65 -15.21 9.97
CA GLY A 223 11.23 -13.80 9.94
C GLY A 223 10.48 -13.33 11.19
N TRP A 224 10.37 -14.15 12.24
CA TRP A 224 9.58 -13.81 13.43
C TRP A 224 10.06 -12.54 14.13
N SER A 225 11.38 -12.39 14.35
CA SER A 225 11.93 -11.23 15.05
C SER A 225 11.69 -9.89 14.33
N PRO A 226 12.04 -9.73 13.03
CA PRO A 226 11.68 -8.51 12.32
C PRO A 226 10.16 -8.35 12.12
N GLY A 227 9.43 -9.45 12.04
CA GLY A 227 7.97 -9.45 11.94
C GLY A 227 7.30 -8.85 13.17
N SER A 228 7.72 -9.24 14.37
CA SER A 228 7.16 -8.70 15.62
C SER A 228 7.40 -7.19 15.75
N CYS A 229 8.57 -6.69 15.39
CA CYS A 229 8.83 -5.25 15.37
C CYS A 229 7.89 -4.49 14.43
N ILE A 230 7.63 -5.06 13.23
CA ILE A 230 6.69 -4.46 12.27
C ILE A 230 5.27 -4.47 12.82
N VAL A 231 4.85 -5.56 13.50
CA VAL A 231 3.50 -5.65 14.10
C VAL A 231 3.32 -4.58 15.19
N CYS A 232 4.26 -4.44 16.12
CA CYS A 232 4.20 -3.42 17.17
C CYS A 232 4.14 -1.99 16.58
N PHE A 233 4.99 -1.70 15.60
CA PHE A 233 4.98 -0.40 14.93
C PHE A 233 3.68 -0.14 14.17
N SER A 234 3.18 -1.14 13.44
CA SER A 234 1.93 -1.02 12.66
C SER A 234 0.71 -0.87 13.57
N PHE A 235 0.72 -1.49 14.74
CA PHE A 235 -0.34 -1.34 15.73
C PHE A 235 -0.41 0.09 16.26
N ALA A 236 0.72 0.66 16.70
CA ALA A 236 0.79 2.04 17.14
C ALA A 236 0.37 3.03 16.03
N TYR A 237 0.90 2.84 14.82
CA TYR A 237 0.51 3.65 13.65
C TYR A 237 -0.99 3.52 13.33
N GLY A 238 -1.55 2.30 13.40
CA GLY A 238 -2.96 2.04 13.15
C GLY A 238 -3.88 2.82 14.09
N ILE A 239 -3.59 2.81 15.39
CA ILE A 239 -4.35 3.57 16.38
C ILE A 239 -4.28 5.06 16.04
N VAL A 240 -3.08 5.62 15.91
CA VAL A 240 -2.90 7.05 15.65
C VAL A 240 -3.57 7.46 14.33
N SER A 241 -3.34 6.73 13.22
CA SER A 241 -3.90 7.09 11.92
C SER A 241 -5.43 7.01 11.86
N THR A 242 -6.04 6.16 12.67
CA THR A 242 -7.50 6.02 12.72
C THR A 242 -8.16 7.13 13.53
N TYR A 243 -7.58 7.45 14.68
CA TYR A 243 -8.22 8.35 15.65
C TYR A 243 -7.74 9.80 15.58
N ILE A 244 -6.63 10.09 14.88
CA ILE A 244 -6.06 11.46 14.83
C ILE A 244 -7.03 12.48 14.25
N ALA A 245 -7.84 12.09 13.27
CA ALA A 245 -8.84 12.99 12.67
C ALA A 245 -9.94 13.34 13.67
N LEU A 246 -10.43 12.35 14.41
CA LEU A 246 -11.45 12.51 15.44
C LEU A 246 -10.90 13.34 16.60
N TYR A 247 -9.72 12.99 17.09
CA TYR A 247 -9.05 13.67 18.19
C TYR A 247 -8.75 15.14 17.86
N SER A 248 -8.31 15.44 16.63
CA SER A 248 -8.02 16.81 16.22
C SER A 248 -9.26 17.69 16.18
N VAL A 249 -10.42 17.14 15.86
CA VAL A 249 -11.69 17.90 15.81
C VAL A 249 -12.35 17.97 17.18
N GLU A 250 -12.47 16.86 17.91
CA GLU A 250 -13.22 16.79 19.17
C GLU A 250 -12.43 17.42 20.33
N GLU A 251 -11.13 17.16 20.44
CA GLU A 251 -10.32 17.57 21.60
C GLU A 251 -9.49 18.83 21.34
N LEU A 252 -8.90 18.95 20.16
CA LEU A 252 -8.00 20.08 19.85
C LEU A 252 -8.71 21.23 19.13
N GLN A 253 -9.95 21.05 18.69
CA GLN A 253 -10.74 22.01 17.91
C GLN A 253 -10.00 22.53 16.65
N LEU A 254 -9.09 21.71 16.11
CA LEU A 254 -8.28 22.03 14.93
C LEU A 254 -8.89 21.37 13.69
N ALA A 255 -9.66 22.11 12.90
CA ALA A 255 -10.31 21.61 11.69
C ALA A 255 -9.35 21.00 10.64
N HIS A 256 -8.08 21.38 10.66
CA HIS A 256 -7.06 20.93 9.71
C HIS A 256 -5.92 20.11 10.35
N GLY A 257 -6.00 19.78 11.64
CA GLY A 257 -4.94 19.10 12.40
C GLY A 257 -4.56 17.73 11.81
N ALA A 258 -5.55 16.92 11.42
CA ALA A 258 -5.32 15.62 10.81
C ALA A 258 -4.56 15.70 9.47
N GLY A 259 -4.86 16.72 8.64
CA GLY A 259 -4.16 16.91 7.37
C GLY A 259 -2.68 17.25 7.57
N ALA A 260 -2.37 18.13 8.52
CA ALA A 260 -1.01 18.51 8.88
C ALA A 260 -0.22 17.29 9.42
N PHE A 261 -0.85 16.47 10.28
CA PHE A 261 -0.26 15.23 10.79
C PHE A 261 0.16 14.30 9.64
N PHE A 262 -0.75 13.96 8.73
CA PHE A 262 -0.43 13.04 7.63
C PHE A 262 0.63 13.61 6.69
N LEU A 263 0.65 14.94 6.48
CA LEU A 263 1.68 15.59 5.67
C LEU A 263 3.06 15.46 6.31
N LEU A 264 3.20 15.83 7.59
CA LEU A 264 4.47 15.78 8.32
C LEU A 264 4.98 14.34 8.49
N PHE A 265 4.09 13.43 8.85
CA PHE A 265 4.41 12.00 8.94
C PHE A 265 4.94 11.44 7.61
N SER A 266 4.34 11.86 6.51
CA SER A 266 4.73 11.42 5.17
C SER A 266 6.06 12.01 4.71
N ILE A 267 6.34 13.26 5.05
CA ILE A 267 7.66 13.87 4.81
C ILE A 267 8.73 13.08 5.57
N GLY A 268 8.48 12.73 6.84
CA GLY A 268 9.37 11.87 7.63
C GLY A 268 9.62 10.51 7.00
N LEU A 269 8.55 9.84 6.50
CA LEU A 269 8.66 8.57 5.79
C LEU A 269 9.46 8.69 4.48
N ILE A 270 9.25 9.73 3.69
CA ILE A 270 9.97 9.96 2.44
C ILE A 270 11.46 10.17 2.73
N LEU A 271 11.79 11.04 3.68
CA LEU A 271 13.18 11.31 4.10
C LEU A 271 13.87 10.04 4.61
N SER A 272 13.17 9.27 5.46
CA SER A 272 13.65 7.97 5.96
C SER A 272 13.98 6.99 4.83
N ARG A 273 13.14 6.92 3.79
CA ARG A 273 13.35 6.05 2.63
C ARG A 273 14.51 6.50 1.74
N LEU A 274 14.67 7.81 1.54
CA LEU A 274 15.79 8.36 0.77
C LEU A 274 17.13 8.11 1.46
N VAL A 275 17.19 8.32 2.77
CA VAL A 275 18.39 8.05 3.57
C VAL A 275 18.65 6.55 3.66
N GLY A 276 17.59 5.76 3.91
CA GLY A 276 17.67 4.31 4.00
C GLY A 276 18.13 3.64 2.71
N GLY A 277 17.72 4.14 1.55
CA GLY A 277 18.20 3.63 0.25
C GLY A 277 19.71 3.79 0.06
N ARG A 278 20.29 4.88 0.58
CA ARG A 278 21.75 5.12 0.54
C ARG A 278 22.51 4.19 1.49
N THR A 279 22.03 4.00 2.71
CA THR A 279 22.66 3.13 3.72
C THR A 279 22.57 1.64 3.35
N LEU A 280 21.44 1.21 2.73
CA LEU A 280 21.31 -0.15 2.19
C LEU A 280 22.31 -0.43 1.06
N ARG A 281 22.56 0.53 0.19
CA ARG A 281 23.55 0.41 -0.87
C ARG A 281 24.99 0.27 -0.31
N GLN A 282 25.25 0.78 0.89
CA GLN A 282 26.52 0.64 1.61
C GLN A 282 26.63 -0.67 2.42
N GLY A 283 25.64 -1.57 2.36
CA GLY A 283 25.60 -2.84 3.09
C GLY A 283 25.27 -2.71 4.59
N LYS A 284 24.90 -1.53 5.06
CA LYS A 284 24.63 -1.26 6.48
C LYS A 284 23.16 -1.55 6.84
N ILE A 285 22.73 -2.80 6.72
CA ILE A 285 21.32 -3.21 6.86
C ILE A 285 20.76 -2.94 8.27
N VAL A 286 21.53 -3.27 9.32
CA VAL A 286 21.10 -3.08 10.72
C VAL A 286 20.97 -1.59 11.07
N GLN A 287 21.91 -0.75 10.62
CA GLN A 287 21.84 0.69 10.84
C GLN A 287 20.64 1.31 10.16
N ASN A 288 20.27 0.81 8.97
CA ASN A 288 19.09 1.28 8.26
C ASN A 288 17.79 0.98 9.03
N GLY A 289 17.64 -0.23 9.57
CA GLY A 289 16.50 -0.58 10.43
C GLY A 289 16.38 0.35 11.64
N THR A 290 17.49 0.63 12.30
CA THR A 290 17.54 1.54 13.45
C THR A 290 17.18 2.98 13.08
N ILE A 291 17.64 3.48 11.93
CA ILE A 291 17.30 4.83 11.42
C ILE A 291 15.81 4.92 11.10
N VAL A 292 15.25 3.94 10.40
CA VAL A 292 13.81 3.92 10.06
C VAL A 292 12.95 3.94 11.32
N VAL A 293 13.26 3.11 12.31
CA VAL A 293 12.51 3.07 13.58
C VAL A 293 12.66 4.38 14.35
N LYS A 294 13.86 4.95 14.44
CA LYS A 294 14.10 6.22 15.14
C LYS A 294 13.42 7.40 14.44
N CYS A 295 13.51 7.52 13.12
CA CYS A 295 12.85 8.61 12.37
C CYS A 295 11.32 8.53 12.46
N SER A 296 10.76 7.33 12.32
CA SER A 296 9.30 7.13 12.45
C SER A 296 8.83 7.32 13.89
N GLY A 297 9.58 6.85 14.88
CA GLY A 297 9.31 7.07 16.30
C GLY A 297 9.47 8.53 16.72
N ALA A 298 10.49 9.23 16.23
CA ALA A 298 10.69 10.65 16.51
C ALA A 298 9.58 11.53 15.92
N CYS A 299 9.09 11.22 14.71
CA CYS A 299 7.94 11.91 14.13
C CYS A 299 6.68 11.71 14.99
N LEU A 300 6.40 10.48 15.44
CA LEU A 300 5.29 10.18 16.35
C LEU A 300 5.41 10.92 17.69
N VAL A 301 6.61 10.97 18.28
CA VAL A 301 6.87 11.63 19.59
C VAL A 301 6.89 13.14 19.46
N CYS A 302 7.45 13.70 18.39
CA CYS A 302 7.47 15.16 18.19
C CYS A 302 6.07 15.75 17.97
N GLU A 303 5.16 15.01 17.37
CA GLU A 303 3.78 15.48 17.13
C GLU A 303 2.87 15.28 18.34
N ILE A 304 3.15 14.30 19.20
CA ILE A 304 2.40 14.07 20.45
C ILE A 304 2.87 15.06 21.54
N ASN A 305 4.14 15.44 21.59
CA ASN A 305 4.72 16.25 22.66
C ASN A 305 4.17 17.70 22.75
N PRO A 306 3.87 18.45 21.66
CA PRO A 306 3.20 19.74 21.78
C PRO A 306 1.77 19.61 22.29
N CYS A 307 1.06 18.52 21.95
CA CYS A 307 -0.28 18.24 22.45
C CYS A 307 -0.28 17.97 23.96
N PHE A 308 0.72 17.25 24.50
CA PHE A 308 0.84 16.99 25.94
C PHE A 308 1.28 18.23 26.75
N ARG A 309 2.04 19.18 26.19
CA ARG A 309 2.42 20.41 26.88
C ARG A 309 1.26 21.39 27.05
N GLY A 310 0.22 21.29 26.22
CA GLY A 310 -1.00 22.11 26.34
C GLY A 310 -1.91 21.68 27.49
N VAL A 311 -1.93 20.39 27.83
CA VAL A 311 -2.83 19.83 28.87
C VAL A 311 -2.37 20.12 30.32
N HIS A 312 -1.10 20.50 30.53
CA HIS A 312 -0.57 20.89 31.85
C HIS A 312 -0.72 22.37 32.21
N LYS A 313 -1.47 23.17 31.40
CA LYS A 313 -1.72 24.60 31.67
C LYS A 313 -3.21 24.96 31.76
N VAL A 314 -4.04 24.01 32.21
CA VAL A 314 -5.41 24.33 32.67
C VAL A 314 -5.55 23.92 34.11
#